data_2f8296e08c30d3483a4c4072687d6fce
#
_entry.id   2f8296e08c30d3483a4c4072687d6fce
#
_cell.length_a   1.000
_cell.length_b   1.000
_cell.length_c   1.000
_cell.angle_alpha   90.00
_cell.angle_beta   90.00
_cell.angle_gamma   90.00
#
_symmetry.space_group_name_H-M   'P 1'
#
loop_
_entity.id
_entity.type
_entity.pdbx_description
1 polymer ?
#
loop_
_entity_poly.entity_id
_entity_poly.type
_entity_poly.pdbx_seq_one_letter_code
_entity_poly.pdbx_strand_id
1 'polypeptide(L)'
;MNFKKLICSVLMLAALCAAPLAASAAPVTAVRSSVSPARVRLVFDSTEPIKYTDEKNGLQIVLNLPEGTALAQKPVFKQDAVIKNITVPVKKKKKAQVVIDLTKDCQYKLYNLKNPDRLVLDIYRIPISKTTTQLAGGVTYTYAQEELNGRPIVSYLVSVAPSARLELRPFSAAGMYNGRGSLAAQAAQRGLVAAINASYFDTDGWVIGNVKDKGNFVAMDATPRSGYVVQGNEQKIVRDIAYTGSVTLPDGRALQLKGMNRARIANDLVLFNSYYATSTKTNQYGREVKIKNGRVVAVSTAGNMPLEPGCVVLSGHGTNAAALSGLRLGDHVILTQSLGSSIADAATTVVSGGPLLVENGRVNVRTAEEQMAPDIARGRAPRTAIGLKPDGTLLMLVVDGRSSASAGMTLAELAQYFVKLGAVSAVNYDGGGSSEMVINGKIVNKPSDGRERRVSIGLGLFIK
;
A
#
# COMPACT_ATOMS: atom_id res chain seq x y z
N MET A 1 19.00 49.89 80.60
CA MET A 1 20.23 50.79 80.57
C MET A 1 20.82 50.63 79.16
N ASN A 2 20.65 51.65 78.32
CA ASN A 2 21.60 52.24 77.39
C ASN A 2 22.42 51.29 76.48
N PHE A 3 22.60 51.45 75.19
CA PHE A 3 22.75 52.69 74.40
C PHE A 3 22.58 52.37 72.92
N LYS A 4 22.01 53.26 72.18
CA LYS A 4 21.94 53.40 70.72
C LYS A 4 23.31 53.32 70.05
N LYS A 5 23.44 52.78 68.91
CA LYS A 5 24.18 53.37 67.77
C LYS A 5 23.61 53.04 66.46
N LEU A 6 23.21 54.04 65.77
CA LEU A 6 22.78 54.19 64.38
C LEU A 6 24.00 54.06 63.46
N ILE A 7 23.97 53.17 62.48
CA ILE A 7 24.87 53.25 61.31
C ILE A 7 24.02 53.21 60.07
N CYS A 8 23.94 54.35 59.36
CA CYS A 8 23.45 54.47 58.00
C CYS A 8 24.40 53.75 57.04
N SER A 9 23.93 52.78 56.39
CA SER A 9 24.61 52.25 55.18
C SER A 9 23.80 52.63 53.95
N VAL A 10 24.38 53.48 53.14
CA VAL A 10 23.91 53.92 51.84
C VAL A 10 23.94 52.73 50.91
N LEU A 11 22.76 52.19 50.48
CA LEU A 11 22.65 51.27 49.38
C LEU A 11 22.74 52.07 48.08
N MET A 12 23.89 51.97 47.39
CA MET A 12 24.02 52.35 46.01
C MET A 12 23.28 51.27 45.17
N LEU A 13 22.12 51.61 44.61
CA LEU A 13 21.39 50.83 43.62
C LEU A 13 22.09 50.99 42.27
N ALA A 14 22.96 50.05 41.92
CA ALA A 14 23.50 49.97 40.56
C ALA A 14 22.39 49.49 39.65
N ALA A 15 21.74 50.42 38.97
CA ALA A 15 20.88 50.10 37.84
C ALA A 15 21.73 49.47 36.71
N LEU A 16 21.75 48.12 36.61
CA LEU A 16 22.23 47.45 35.43
C LEU A 16 21.23 47.74 34.30
N CYS A 17 21.55 48.71 33.46
CA CYS A 17 20.94 48.82 32.14
C CYS A 17 21.30 47.56 31.36
N ALA A 18 20.41 46.57 31.34
CA ALA A 18 20.46 45.50 30.38
C ALA A 18 20.18 46.11 29.00
N ALA A 19 21.21 46.48 28.30
CA ALA A 19 21.08 46.79 26.87
C ALA A 19 20.45 45.56 26.20
N PRO A 20 19.41 45.73 25.36
CA PRO A 20 18.90 44.60 24.58
C PRO A 20 20.07 44.07 23.75
N LEU A 21 20.45 42.81 23.96
CA LEU A 21 21.35 42.12 23.03
C LEU A 21 20.72 42.25 21.67
N ALA A 22 21.26 43.10 20.82
CA ALA A 22 20.92 43.13 19.42
C ALA A 22 21.16 41.73 18.89
N ALA A 23 20.09 41.04 18.52
CA ALA A 23 20.20 39.71 17.91
C ALA A 23 21.11 39.86 16.70
N SER A 24 22.31 39.31 16.77
CA SER A 24 23.24 39.27 15.64
C SER A 24 22.51 38.63 14.45
N ALA A 25 22.58 39.27 13.28
CA ALA A 25 21.98 38.75 12.10
C ALA A 25 22.73 37.47 11.71
N ALA A 26 22.05 36.34 11.70
CA ALA A 26 22.63 35.05 11.25
C ALA A 26 23.17 35.21 9.83
N PRO A 27 24.48 35.02 9.58
CA PRO A 27 25.03 35.18 8.25
C PRO A 27 24.54 34.08 7.31
N VAL A 28 23.82 34.44 6.27
CA VAL A 28 23.46 33.53 5.19
C VAL A 28 24.71 33.36 4.29
N THR A 29 25.32 32.19 4.35
CA THR A 29 26.57 31.89 3.65
C THR A 29 26.38 31.54 2.20
N ALA A 30 25.27 30.87 1.85
CA ALA A 30 24.91 30.52 0.47
C ALA A 30 23.40 30.40 0.29
N VAL A 31 22.92 30.59 -0.94
CA VAL A 31 21.56 30.22 -1.35
C VAL A 31 21.62 29.27 -2.51
N ARG A 32 21.02 28.10 -2.32
CA ARG A 32 20.96 27.04 -3.33
C ARG A 32 19.52 26.82 -3.76
N SER A 33 19.33 26.42 -5.01
CA SER A 33 18.01 26.06 -5.53
C SER A 33 18.00 24.66 -6.13
N SER A 34 16.89 23.97 -6.02
CA SER A 34 16.64 22.72 -6.74
C SER A 34 15.20 22.68 -7.21
N VAL A 35 15.00 22.06 -8.39
CA VAL A 35 13.69 21.92 -9.02
C VAL A 35 13.38 20.45 -9.20
N SER A 36 12.15 20.07 -8.83
CA SER A 36 11.61 18.74 -9.02
C SER A 36 10.21 18.82 -9.65
N PRO A 37 9.62 17.70 -10.10
CA PRO A 37 8.25 17.71 -10.63
C PRO A 37 7.20 18.28 -9.66
N ALA A 38 7.39 18.11 -8.35
CA ALA A 38 6.41 18.51 -7.34
C ALA A 38 6.70 19.85 -6.66
N ARG A 39 7.96 20.32 -6.64
CA ARG A 39 8.32 21.56 -5.93
C ARG A 39 9.56 22.24 -6.49
N VAL A 40 9.67 23.51 -6.20
CA VAL A 40 10.93 24.26 -6.21
C VAL A 40 11.39 24.43 -4.76
N ARG A 41 12.64 24.15 -4.47
CA ARG A 41 13.24 24.33 -3.13
C ARG A 41 14.32 25.39 -3.18
N LEU A 42 14.25 26.34 -2.27
CA LEU A 42 15.33 27.28 -1.95
C LEU A 42 15.90 26.91 -0.57
N VAL A 43 17.22 26.87 -0.48
CA VAL A 43 17.95 26.58 0.76
C VAL A 43 18.89 27.73 1.06
N PHE A 44 18.70 28.33 2.22
CA PHE A 44 19.57 29.40 2.75
C PHE A 44 20.48 28.73 3.79
N ASP A 45 21.72 28.49 3.42
CA ASP A 45 22.73 27.92 4.32
C ASP A 45 23.18 28.99 5.34
N SER A 46 23.38 28.62 6.59
CA SER A 46 23.72 29.55 7.69
C SER A 46 24.60 28.87 8.71
N THR A 47 25.31 29.68 9.49
CA THR A 47 26.14 29.22 10.61
C THR A 47 25.33 29.02 11.91
N GLU A 48 24.10 29.52 11.95
CA GLU A 48 23.17 29.42 13.08
C GLU A 48 21.72 29.46 12.57
N PRO A 49 20.72 29.02 13.36
CA PRO A 49 19.32 29.02 12.94
C PRO A 49 18.82 30.42 12.54
N ILE A 50 18.27 30.55 11.35
CA ILE A 50 17.73 31.82 10.86
C ILE A 50 16.38 32.07 11.49
N LYS A 51 16.22 33.21 12.21
CA LYS A 51 14.92 33.73 12.61
C LYS A 51 14.25 34.36 11.39
N TYR A 52 12.97 34.11 11.17
CA TYR A 52 12.23 34.68 10.05
C TYR A 52 10.76 34.90 10.41
N THR A 53 10.10 35.76 9.64
CA THR A 53 8.67 35.77 9.47
C THR A 53 8.36 35.76 7.97
N ASP A 54 7.21 35.25 7.60
CA ASP A 54 6.79 35.18 6.21
C ASP A 54 5.36 35.63 6.03
N GLU A 55 5.06 36.12 4.85
CA GLU A 55 3.72 36.49 4.43
C GLU A 55 3.53 36.20 2.95
N LYS A 56 2.27 35.95 2.55
CA LYS A 56 1.90 35.76 1.17
C LYS A 56 0.87 36.78 0.74
N ASN A 57 1.23 37.62 -0.22
CA ASN A 57 0.41 38.69 -0.76
C ASN A 57 0.09 38.37 -2.24
N GLY A 58 -1.03 37.67 -2.50
CA GLY A 58 -1.41 37.23 -3.84
C GLY A 58 -0.37 36.30 -4.45
N LEU A 59 0.27 36.74 -5.53
CA LEU A 59 1.33 35.96 -6.23
C LEU A 59 2.75 36.26 -5.69
N GLN A 60 2.86 36.79 -4.49
CA GLN A 60 4.15 37.12 -3.91
C GLN A 60 4.32 36.49 -2.54
N ILE A 61 5.45 35.81 -2.33
CA ILE A 61 5.91 35.32 -1.02
C ILE A 61 7.00 36.26 -0.56
N VAL A 62 6.85 36.84 0.64
CA VAL A 62 7.82 37.72 1.26
C VAL A 62 8.37 37.03 2.51
N LEU A 63 9.68 36.79 2.52
CA LEU A 63 10.40 36.25 3.65
C LEU A 63 11.18 37.39 4.32
N ASN A 64 10.80 37.75 5.53
CA ASN A 64 11.48 38.75 6.34
C ASN A 64 12.60 38.09 7.17
N LEU A 65 13.82 38.53 6.97
CA LEU A 65 15.00 38.07 7.68
C LEU A 65 15.44 39.12 8.71
N PRO A 66 16.28 38.77 9.72
CA PRO A 66 16.80 39.72 10.71
C PRO A 66 17.48 40.92 10.04
N GLU A 67 17.38 42.06 10.70
CA GLU A 67 18.05 43.30 10.25
C GLU A 67 19.56 43.07 10.07
N GLY A 68 20.10 43.60 8.99
CA GLY A 68 21.52 43.42 8.64
C GLY A 68 21.86 42.13 7.92
N THR A 69 20.90 41.20 7.70
CA THR A 69 21.14 40.01 6.89
C THR A 69 21.43 40.43 5.45
N ALA A 70 22.56 39.97 4.92
CA ALA A 70 22.94 40.14 3.51
C ALA A 70 23.37 38.80 2.95
N LEU A 71 23.11 38.58 1.67
CA LEU A 71 23.54 37.40 0.95
C LEU A 71 24.87 37.69 0.24
N ALA A 72 25.84 36.81 0.40
CA ALA A 72 27.17 36.97 -0.22
C ALA A 72 27.08 37.00 -1.74
N GLN A 73 26.13 36.28 -2.32
CA GLN A 73 25.90 36.23 -3.77
C GLN A 73 24.41 36.20 -4.12
N LYS A 74 24.05 36.79 -5.27
CA LYS A 74 22.71 36.57 -5.86
C LYS A 74 22.56 35.10 -6.21
N PRO A 75 21.50 34.41 -5.75
CA PRO A 75 21.26 33.05 -6.20
C PRO A 75 21.06 33.01 -7.73
N VAL A 76 21.73 32.11 -8.40
CA VAL A 76 21.45 31.82 -9.80
C VAL A 76 20.20 30.97 -9.83
N PHE A 77 19.10 31.57 -10.24
CA PHE A 77 17.84 30.88 -10.38
C PHE A 77 17.51 30.69 -11.87
N LYS A 78 17.33 29.42 -12.29
CA LYS A 78 16.78 29.15 -13.62
C LYS A 78 15.28 29.45 -13.61
N GLN A 79 14.82 30.19 -14.61
CA GLN A 79 13.41 30.49 -14.80
C GLN A 79 12.56 29.19 -14.69
N ASP A 80 11.53 29.21 -13.88
CA ASP A 80 10.67 28.06 -13.60
C ASP A 80 9.21 28.37 -13.90
N ALA A 81 8.42 27.33 -14.14
CA ALA A 81 6.99 27.46 -14.46
C ALA A 81 6.15 28.09 -13.32
N VAL A 82 6.65 28.11 -12.08
CA VAL A 82 5.93 28.66 -10.91
C VAL A 82 6.59 29.86 -10.29
N ILE A 83 7.89 30.12 -10.55
CA ILE A 83 8.61 31.29 -10.06
C ILE A 83 8.96 32.22 -11.22
N LYS A 84 8.47 33.45 -11.14
CA LYS A 84 8.78 34.50 -12.12
C LYS A 84 10.10 35.18 -11.81
N ASN A 85 10.33 35.50 -10.53
CA ASN A 85 11.53 36.23 -10.09
C ASN A 85 11.81 35.96 -8.60
N ILE A 86 13.09 36.13 -8.21
CA ILE A 86 13.50 36.12 -6.80
C ILE A 86 14.38 37.34 -6.57
N THR A 87 13.97 38.21 -5.65
CA THR A 87 14.71 39.37 -5.19
C THR A 87 15.30 39.06 -3.82
N VAL A 88 16.60 39.28 -3.63
CA VAL A 88 17.31 39.02 -2.37
C VAL A 88 18.06 40.25 -1.89
N PRO A 89 18.27 40.45 -0.58
CA PRO A 89 19.04 41.59 -0.06
C PRO A 89 20.54 41.35 -0.32
N VAL A 90 21.11 42.10 -1.27
CA VAL A 90 22.55 42.04 -1.60
C VAL A 90 23.40 42.97 -0.74
N LYS A 91 22.79 43.92 -0.05
CA LYS A 91 23.46 44.88 0.86
C LYS A 91 22.74 44.86 2.21
N LYS A 92 23.50 45.09 3.32
CA LYS A 92 22.93 45.28 4.64
C LYS A 92 21.92 46.42 4.63
N LYS A 93 20.65 46.12 4.85
CA LYS A 93 19.56 47.10 4.91
C LYS A 93 18.80 46.93 6.23
N LYS A 94 18.16 48.03 6.70
CA LYS A 94 17.26 47.95 7.86
C LYS A 94 16.14 46.94 7.72
N LYS A 95 15.72 46.60 6.50
CA LYS A 95 14.80 45.46 6.19
C LYS A 95 15.50 44.53 5.24
N ALA A 96 15.76 43.29 5.66
CA ALA A 96 16.29 42.23 4.82
C ALA A 96 15.12 41.34 4.39
N GLN A 97 14.69 41.47 3.14
CA GLN A 97 13.56 40.72 2.59
C GLN A 97 13.99 39.92 1.37
N VAL A 98 13.58 38.64 1.35
CA VAL A 98 13.59 37.82 0.12
C VAL A 98 12.17 37.83 -0.41
N VAL A 99 12.02 38.31 -1.63
CA VAL A 99 10.75 38.43 -2.30
C VAL A 99 10.73 37.46 -3.48
N ILE A 100 9.74 36.57 -3.52
CA ILE A 100 9.55 35.57 -4.56
C ILE A 100 8.24 35.90 -5.29
N ASP A 101 8.37 36.31 -6.54
CA ASP A 101 7.25 36.56 -7.42
C ASP A 101 6.86 35.25 -8.12
N LEU A 102 5.60 34.84 -7.98
CA LEU A 102 5.04 33.62 -8.55
C LEU A 102 4.36 33.91 -9.89
N THR A 103 4.29 32.89 -10.76
CA THR A 103 3.51 32.94 -12.01
C THR A 103 2.04 32.54 -11.79
N LYS A 104 1.76 31.80 -10.73
CA LYS A 104 0.44 31.32 -10.32
C LYS A 104 0.39 31.14 -8.81
N ASP A 105 -0.79 31.02 -8.25
CA ASP A 105 -0.96 30.71 -6.84
C ASP A 105 -0.39 29.33 -6.50
N CYS A 106 0.49 29.27 -5.48
CA CYS A 106 1.17 28.07 -5.02
C CYS A 106 1.16 28.02 -3.50
N GLN A 107 1.03 26.80 -2.96
CA GLN A 107 1.31 26.54 -1.56
C GLN A 107 2.82 26.51 -1.33
N TYR A 108 3.26 26.89 -0.12
CA TYR A 108 4.65 26.84 0.27
C TYR A 108 4.81 26.40 1.73
N LYS A 109 6.02 26.00 2.09
CA LYS A 109 6.40 25.65 3.46
C LYS A 109 7.79 26.18 3.75
N LEU A 110 7.94 26.83 4.91
CA LEU A 110 9.21 27.30 5.48
C LEU A 110 9.54 26.51 6.73
N TYR A 111 10.81 26.13 6.89
CA TYR A 111 11.29 25.44 8.08
C TYR A 111 12.81 25.47 8.19
N ASN A 112 13.32 25.41 9.43
CA ASN A 112 14.74 25.27 9.70
C ASN A 112 15.16 23.79 9.76
N LEU A 113 16.35 23.50 9.24
CA LEU A 113 17.08 22.25 9.43
C LEU A 113 18.38 22.53 10.17
N LYS A 114 18.82 21.55 10.97
CA LYS A 114 20.09 21.56 11.70
C LYS A 114 21.11 20.62 11.09
N ASN A 115 22.38 20.81 11.45
CA ASN A 115 23.51 19.95 11.06
C ASN A 115 23.73 19.82 9.53
N PRO A 116 24.13 20.88 8.82
CA PRO A 116 24.33 22.29 9.22
C PRO A 116 23.00 23.05 9.28
N ASP A 117 23.03 24.24 9.92
CA ASP A 117 21.85 25.09 10.01
C ASP A 117 21.45 25.64 8.63
N ARG A 118 20.18 25.55 8.31
CA ARG A 118 19.60 25.97 7.01
C ARG A 118 18.15 26.40 7.19
N LEU A 119 17.77 27.47 6.50
CA LEU A 119 16.36 27.74 6.27
C LEU A 119 15.96 27.21 4.91
N VAL A 120 14.88 26.43 4.85
CA VAL A 120 14.38 25.82 3.62
C VAL A 120 13.01 26.39 3.28
N LEU A 121 12.84 26.87 2.05
CA LEU A 121 11.57 27.27 1.45
C LEU A 121 11.22 26.28 0.34
N ASP A 122 10.16 25.50 0.53
CA ASP A 122 9.57 24.64 -0.48
C ASP A 122 8.33 25.33 -1.08
N ILE A 123 8.32 25.57 -2.38
CA ILE A 123 7.18 26.10 -3.13
C ILE A 123 6.62 24.94 -3.98
N TYR A 124 5.37 24.56 -3.70
CA TYR A 124 4.78 23.39 -4.35
C TYR A 124 4.21 23.73 -5.72
N ARG A 125 4.54 22.90 -6.71
CA ARG A 125 4.07 22.99 -8.09
C ARG A 125 2.72 22.31 -8.29
N ILE A 126 2.34 21.49 -7.30
CA ILE A 126 1.11 20.70 -7.22
C ILE A 126 0.31 21.13 -5.99
N PRO A 127 -1.01 20.95 -5.99
CA PRO A 127 -1.80 21.09 -4.77
C PRO A 127 -1.34 20.06 -3.73
N ILE A 128 -1.27 20.47 -2.47
CA ILE A 128 -1.09 19.58 -1.32
C ILE A 128 -2.39 19.59 -0.55
N SER A 129 -3.04 18.44 -0.46
CA SER A 129 -4.34 18.32 0.20
C SER A 129 -4.50 16.96 0.86
N LYS A 130 -5.25 16.95 1.96
CA LYS A 130 -5.65 15.73 2.63
C LYS A 130 -7.05 15.92 3.18
N THR A 131 -7.96 15.03 2.78
CA THR A 131 -9.33 14.99 3.29
C THR A 131 -9.63 13.62 3.86
N THR A 132 -10.35 13.58 4.97
CA THR A 132 -10.77 12.32 5.61
C THR A 132 -12.27 12.34 5.81
N THR A 133 -12.95 11.28 5.40
CA THR A 133 -14.39 11.11 5.48
C THR A 133 -14.70 9.82 6.25
N GLN A 134 -15.70 9.85 7.12
CA GLN A 134 -16.23 8.68 7.79
C GLN A 134 -17.12 7.91 6.81
N LEU A 135 -16.85 6.63 6.58
CA LEU A 135 -17.65 5.76 5.70
C LEU A 135 -18.69 4.94 6.49
N ALA A 136 -18.27 4.40 7.62
CA ALA A 136 -19.09 3.59 8.53
C ALA A 136 -18.49 3.65 9.94
N GLY A 137 -19.15 3.09 10.93
CA GLY A 137 -18.63 3.01 12.29
C GLY A 137 -17.24 2.35 12.34
N GLY A 138 -16.22 3.09 12.73
CA GLY A 138 -14.83 2.62 12.77
C GLY A 138 -14.12 2.54 11.41
N VAL A 139 -14.70 3.07 10.31
CA VAL A 139 -14.09 3.06 8.98
C VAL A 139 -13.96 4.47 8.44
N THR A 140 -12.75 4.88 8.10
CA THR A 140 -12.46 6.18 7.48
C THR A 140 -11.84 6.00 6.11
N TYR A 141 -12.14 6.92 5.21
CA TYR A 141 -11.50 7.06 3.90
C TYR A 141 -10.72 8.37 3.86
N THR A 142 -9.45 8.29 3.48
CA THR A 142 -8.57 9.45 3.31
C THR A 142 -8.09 9.53 1.88
N TYR A 143 -8.38 10.63 1.21
CA TYR A 143 -7.72 11.07 -0.01
C TYR A 143 -6.56 11.97 0.36
N ALA A 144 -5.38 11.76 -0.22
CA ALA A 144 -4.24 12.64 -0.04
C ALA A 144 -3.53 12.90 -1.36
N GLN A 145 -3.18 14.17 -1.57
CA GLN A 145 -2.30 14.64 -2.61
C GLN A 145 -1.09 15.26 -1.96
N GLU A 146 0.06 14.64 -2.13
CA GLU A 146 1.28 14.92 -1.37
C GLU A 146 2.50 15.01 -2.29
N GLU A 147 3.59 15.49 -1.73
CA GLU A 147 4.92 15.39 -2.31
C GLU A 147 5.72 14.31 -1.56
N LEU A 148 6.30 13.37 -2.31
CA LEU A 148 7.21 12.36 -1.79
C LEU A 148 8.49 12.34 -2.63
N ASN A 149 9.63 12.62 -2.00
CA ASN A 149 10.94 12.64 -2.66
C ASN A 149 10.99 13.51 -3.93
N GLY A 150 10.35 14.69 -3.89
CA GLY A 150 10.28 15.62 -5.02
C GLY A 150 9.25 15.25 -6.09
N ARG A 151 8.40 14.23 -5.88
CA ARG A 151 7.41 13.76 -6.85
C ARG A 151 5.98 13.91 -6.33
N PRO A 152 5.02 14.22 -7.22
CA PRO A 152 3.60 14.24 -6.86
C PRO A 152 3.11 12.81 -6.59
N ILE A 153 2.34 12.64 -5.53
CA ILE A 153 1.70 11.38 -5.16
C ILE A 153 0.23 11.65 -4.84
N VAL A 154 -0.64 10.83 -5.38
CA VAL A 154 -2.06 10.74 -5.00
C VAL A 154 -2.31 9.38 -4.39
N SER A 155 -2.83 9.36 -3.18
CA SER A 155 -3.13 8.13 -2.44
C SER A 155 -4.54 8.13 -1.87
N TYR A 156 -5.08 6.93 -1.76
CA TYR A 156 -6.42 6.61 -1.28
C TYR A 156 -6.27 5.55 -0.19
N LEU A 157 -6.64 5.90 1.03
CA LEU A 157 -6.47 5.04 2.21
C LEU A 157 -7.81 4.80 2.88
N VAL A 158 -8.18 3.54 3.04
CA VAL A 158 -9.24 3.12 3.95
C VAL A 158 -8.60 2.58 5.23
N SER A 159 -8.97 3.15 6.37
CA SER A 159 -8.55 2.70 7.69
C SER A 159 -9.74 2.08 8.41
N VAL A 160 -9.57 0.85 8.91
CA VAL A 160 -10.61 0.07 9.58
C VAL A 160 -10.17 -0.19 11.01
N ALA A 161 -10.87 0.40 11.97
CA ALA A 161 -10.59 0.18 13.39
C ALA A 161 -10.97 -1.27 13.81
N PRO A 162 -10.30 -1.86 14.81
CA PRO A 162 -10.64 -3.19 15.31
C PRO A 162 -12.09 -3.31 15.80
N SER A 163 -12.68 -2.21 16.25
CA SER A 163 -14.07 -2.14 16.70
C SER A 163 -15.11 -2.13 15.57
N ALA A 164 -14.67 -1.98 14.31
CA ALA A 164 -15.59 -2.02 13.17
C ALA A 164 -16.24 -3.40 13.03
N ARG A 165 -17.56 -3.42 12.79
CA ARG A 165 -18.30 -4.66 12.54
C ARG A 165 -18.17 -5.10 11.07
N LEU A 166 -16.94 -5.10 10.57
CA LEU A 166 -16.60 -5.47 9.21
C LEU A 166 -15.46 -6.47 9.21
N GLU A 167 -15.46 -7.34 8.21
CA GLU A 167 -14.37 -8.27 7.95
C GLU A 167 -13.82 -8.08 6.54
N LEU A 168 -12.49 -8.16 6.40
CA LEU A 168 -11.84 -8.14 5.09
C LEU A 168 -11.78 -9.56 4.55
N ARG A 169 -12.41 -9.79 3.40
CA ARG A 169 -12.45 -11.09 2.74
C ARG A 169 -12.20 -11.00 1.25
N PRO A 170 -11.67 -12.07 0.62
CA PRO A 170 -11.57 -12.16 -0.82
C PRO A 170 -12.95 -12.31 -1.49
N PHE A 171 -13.05 -11.84 -2.72
CA PHE A 171 -14.17 -12.12 -3.61
C PHE A 171 -13.72 -12.14 -5.06
N SER A 172 -14.37 -12.94 -5.88
CA SER A 172 -14.11 -12.94 -7.32
C SER A 172 -14.70 -11.69 -7.98
N ALA A 173 -13.89 -11.01 -8.78
CA ALA A 173 -14.34 -9.89 -9.61
C ALA A 173 -15.14 -10.35 -10.84
N ALA A 174 -15.09 -11.64 -11.21
CA ALA A 174 -15.87 -12.26 -12.27
C ALA A 174 -17.19 -12.92 -11.78
N GLY A 175 -17.46 -12.86 -10.47
CA GLY A 175 -18.55 -13.60 -9.83
C GLY A 175 -18.13 -14.99 -9.34
N MET A 176 -17.37 -15.72 -10.14
CA MET A 176 -16.70 -16.99 -9.80
C MET A 176 -15.21 -16.92 -10.15
N TYR A 177 -14.37 -17.77 -9.53
CA TYR A 177 -12.91 -17.70 -9.70
C TYR A 177 -12.41 -18.40 -10.97
N ASN A 178 -13.02 -18.08 -12.11
CA ASN A 178 -12.68 -18.66 -13.41
C ASN A 178 -12.50 -17.64 -14.53
N GLY A 179 -12.08 -16.44 -14.19
CA GLY A 179 -11.88 -15.39 -15.17
C GLY A 179 -11.66 -14.02 -14.54
N ARG A 180 -11.82 -13.00 -15.34
CA ARG A 180 -11.63 -11.57 -14.94
C ARG A 180 -12.93 -10.80 -15.09
N GLY A 181 -13.20 -9.90 -14.15
CA GLY A 181 -14.40 -9.08 -14.13
C GLY A 181 -14.15 -7.67 -13.60
N SER A 182 -15.24 -6.91 -13.49
CA SER A 182 -15.25 -5.58 -12.90
C SER A 182 -15.26 -5.70 -11.36
N LEU A 183 -14.22 -5.17 -10.72
CA LEU A 183 -14.15 -5.09 -9.27
C LEU A 183 -15.27 -4.21 -8.72
N ALA A 184 -15.48 -3.04 -9.36
CA ALA A 184 -16.49 -2.10 -8.95
C ALA A 184 -17.92 -2.68 -9.04
N ALA A 185 -18.24 -3.36 -10.15
CA ALA A 185 -19.56 -3.99 -10.32
C ALA A 185 -19.81 -5.07 -9.26
N GLN A 186 -18.81 -5.91 -8.98
CA GLN A 186 -18.92 -6.97 -8.00
C GLN A 186 -18.95 -6.45 -6.55
N ALA A 187 -18.22 -5.37 -6.26
CA ALA A 187 -18.31 -4.69 -4.97
C ALA A 187 -19.70 -4.07 -4.74
N ALA A 188 -20.26 -3.41 -5.77
CA ALA A 188 -21.60 -2.83 -5.73
C ALA A 188 -22.68 -3.91 -5.53
N GLN A 189 -22.62 -5.00 -6.30
CA GLN A 189 -23.57 -6.12 -6.19
C GLN A 189 -23.59 -6.74 -4.79
N ARG A 190 -22.44 -6.74 -4.09
CA ARG A 190 -22.32 -7.27 -2.72
C ARG A 190 -22.56 -6.23 -1.63
N GLY A 191 -22.83 -4.99 -1.98
CA GLY A 191 -23.04 -3.91 -1.00
C GLY A 191 -21.80 -3.61 -0.15
N LEU A 192 -20.60 -3.77 -0.71
CA LEU A 192 -19.35 -3.57 0.05
C LEU A 192 -19.12 -2.10 0.34
N VAL A 193 -18.73 -1.80 1.58
CA VAL A 193 -18.34 -0.44 2.01
C VAL A 193 -17.10 0.02 1.27
N ALA A 194 -16.09 -0.85 1.15
CA ALA A 194 -14.88 -0.59 0.39
C ALA A 194 -14.33 -1.89 -0.19
N ALA A 195 -13.62 -1.80 -1.31
CA ALA A 195 -12.87 -2.90 -1.91
C ALA A 195 -11.61 -2.39 -2.61
N ILE A 196 -10.60 -3.25 -2.73
CA ILE A 196 -9.40 -3.07 -3.52
C ILE A 196 -9.13 -4.32 -4.36
N ASN A 197 -8.41 -4.20 -5.48
CA ASN A 197 -7.85 -5.37 -6.16
C ASN A 197 -6.86 -6.10 -5.25
N ALA A 198 -6.61 -7.39 -5.50
CA ALA A 198 -5.78 -8.19 -4.61
C ALA A 198 -4.68 -8.97 -5.36
N SER A 199 -4.64 -10.30 -5.24
CA SER A 199 -3.58 -11.14 -5.79
C SER A 199 -3.35 -10.93 -7.29
N TYR A 200 -2.17 -11.30 -7.75
CA TYR A 200 -1.83 -11.35 -9.18
C TYR A 200 -2.69 -12.36 -9.89
N PHE A 201 -2.74 -12.29 -11.23
CA PHE A 201 -3.48 -13.21 -12.07
C PHE A 201 -2.81 -13.30 -13.45
N ASP A 202 -3.06 -14.39 -14.14
CA ASP A 202 -2.59 -14.60 -15.51
C ASP A 202 -3.57 -14.07 -16.58
N THR A 203 -3.23 -14.30 -17.85
CA THR A 203 -4.04 -13.85 -18.98
C THR A 203 -5.41 -14.48 -19.03
N ASP A 204 -5.57 -15.72 -18.54
CA ASP A 204 -6.84 -16.45 -18.49
C ASP A 204 -7.67 -16.09 -17.23
N GLY A 205 -7.07 -15.36 -16.31
CA GLY A 205 -7.70 -14.93 -15.08
C GLY A 205 -7.52 -15.93 -13.92
N TRP A 206 -6.53 -16.80 -13.98
CA TRP A 206 -6.17 -17.61 -12.80
C TRP A 206 -5.55 -16.71 -11.76
N VAL A 207 -5.95 -16.91 -10.53
CA VAL A 207 -5.31 -16.22 -9.39
C VAL A 207 -3.91 -16.82 -9.18
N ILE A 208 -2.90 -15.98 -9.25
CA ILE A 208 -1.52 -16.31 -8.90
C ILE A 208 -1.33 -15.93 -7.44
N GLY A 209 -1.44 -16.93 -6.58
CA GLY A 209 -1.35 -16.78 -5.13
C GLY A 209 -2.22 -17.78 -4.38
N ASN A 210 -2.06 -17.82 -3.08
CA ASN A 210 -2.83 -18.68 -2.19
C ASN A 210 -4.04 -17.92 -1.65
N VAL A 211 -5.24 -18.47 -1.86
CA VAL A 211 -6.48 -17.88 -1.40
C VAL A 211 -7.32 -18.90 -0.65
N LYS A 212 -7.75 -18.53 0.56
CA LYS A 212 -8.82 -19.20 1.32
C LYS A 212 -9.94 -18.22 1.60
N ASP A 213 -11.17 -18.67 1.45
CA ASP A 213 -12.37 -17.96 1.87
C ASP A 213 -13.25 -18.87 2.75
N LYS A 214 -13.61 -18.39 3.94
CA LYS A 214 -14.40 -19.16 4.92
C LYS A 214 -13.82 -20.57 5.19
N GLY A 215 -12.48 -20.67 5.26
CA GLY A 215 -11.75 -21.91 5.48
C GLY A 215 -11.56 -22.79 4.25
N ASN A 216 -12.21 -22.50 3.13
CA ASN A 216 -12.07 -23.28 1.91
C ASN A 216 -10.93 -22.74 1.04
N PHE A 217 -10.12 -23.65 0.49
CA PHE A 217 -9.13 -23.30 -0.51
C PHE A 217 -9.81 -22.89 -1.82
N VAL A 218 -9.41 -21.75 -2.37
CA VAL A 218 -9.96 -21.17 -3.61
C VAL A 218 -8.92 -21.15 -4.73
N ALA A 219 -7.68 -20.79 -4.39
CA ALA A 219 -6.55 -20.80 -5.30
C ALA A 219 -5.30 -21.26 -4.58
N MET A 220 -4.33 -21.80 -5.32
CA MET A 220 -3.07 -22.30 -4.79
C MET A 220 -1.88 -21.81 -5.62
N ASP A 221 -0.78 -21.54 -4.94
CA ASP A 221 0.54 -21.26 -5.52
C ASP A 221 1.61 -21.91 -4.64
N ALA A 222 2.51 -22.67 -5.25
CA ALA A 222 3.64 -23.30 -4.56
C ALA A 222 4.81 -22.31 -4.32
N THR A 223 4.79 -21.14 -4.99
CA THR A 223 5.79 -20.10 -4.78
C THR A 223 5.55 -19.43 -3.43
N PRO A 224 6.56 -19.34 -2.55
CA PRO A 224 6.42 -18.63 -1.28
C PRO A 224 6.03 -17.17 -1.51
N ARG A 225 4.94 -16.74 -0.87
CA ARG A 225 4.44 -15.36 -0.92
C ARG A 225 4.02 -14.89 0.47
N SER A 226 4.11 -13.60 0.71
CA SER A 226 3.46 -13.01 1.87
C SER A 226 2.00 -12.71 1.59
N GLY A 227 1.18 -12.74 2.64
CA GLY A 227 -0.26 -12.50 2.49
C GLY A 227 -0.96 -12.09 3.78
N TYR A 228 -2.17 -11.61 3.61
CA TYR A 228 -3.10 -11.32 4.69
C TYR A 228 -3.80 -12.60 5.14
N VAL A 229 -3.89 -12.79 6.44
CA VAL A 229 -4.42 -13.99 7.07
C VAL A 229 -5.36 -13.62 8.21
N VAL A 230 -6.51 -14.29 8.31
CA VAL A 230 -7.44 -14.18 9.44
C VAL A 230 -7.60 -15.54 10.09
N GLN A 231 -7.27 -15.61 11.37
CA GLN A 231 -7.46 -16.78 12.22
C GLN A 231 -8.31 -16.37 13.43
N GLY A 232 -9.55 -16.88 13.52
CA GLY A 232 -10.50 -16.39 14.52
C GLY A 232 -10.76 -14.90 14.36
N ASN A 233 -10.46 -14.12 15.39
CA ASN A 233 -10.57 -12.66 15.38
C ASN A 233 -9.24 -11.94 15.09
N GLU A 234 -8.15 -12.68 14.92
CA GLU A 234 -6.82 -12.11 14.69
C GLU A 234 -6.56 -11.92 13.21
N GLN A 235 -6.06 -10.75 12.86
CA GLN A 235 -5.58 -10.39 11.54
C GLN A 235 -4.05 -10.34 11.56
N LYS A 236 -3.41 -10.98 10.59
CA LYS A 236 -1.93 -11.03 10.49
C LYS A 236 -1.50 -10.88 9.03
N ILE A 237 -0.30 -10.37 8.82
CA ILE A 237 0.43 -10.52 7.57
C ILE A 237 1.50 -11.57 7.82
N VAL A 238 1.41 -12.67 7.08
CA VAL A 238 2.26 -13.86 7.22
C VAL A 238 3.11 -13.99 5.97
N ARG A 239 4.38 -14.30 6.14
CA ARG A 239 5.32 -14.57 5.05
C ARG A 239 5.41 -16.07 4.76
N ASP A 240 6.06 -16.38 3.64
CA ASP A 240 6.42 -17.73 3.24
C ASP A 240 5.21 -18.69 3.11
N ILE A 241 4.05 -18.16 2.72
CA ILE A 241 2.86 -18.94 2.42
C ILE A 241 3.09 -19.66 1.07
N ALA A 242 3.21 -20.97 1.11
CA ALA A 242 3.44 -21.82 -0.07
C ALA A 242 2.56 -23.07 0.00
N TYR A 243 1.76 -23.31 -1.04
CA TYR A 243 0.86 -24.45 -1.05
C TYR A 243 1.60 -25.76 -1.35
N THR A 244 1.25 -26.77 -0.57
CA THR A 244 1.50 -28.17 -0.90
C THR A 244 0.20 -28.96 -0.80
N GLY A 245 -0.03 -29.89 -1.72
CA GLY A 245 -1.23 -30.68 -1.68
C GLY A 245 -1.07 -32.03 -2.39
N SER A 246 -1.70 -33.05 -1.83
CA SER A 246 -1.70 -34.40 -2.38
C SER A 246 -3.02 -35.11 -2.11
N VAL A 247 -3.31 -36.12 -2.93
CA VAL A 247 -4.36 -37.09 -2.66
C VAL A 247 -3.73 -38.49 -2.51
N THR A 248 -3.99 -39.15 -1.39
CA THR A 248 -3.61 -40.54 -1.16
C THR A 248 -4.73 -41.45 -1.58
N LEU A 249 -4.43 -42.38 -2.48
CA LEU A 249 -5.35 -43.38 -3.04
C LEU A 249 -5.49 -44.57 -2.08
N PRO A 250 -6.52 -45.44 -2.26
CA PRO A 250 -6.73 -46.63 -1.41
C PRO A 250 -5.56 -47.62 -1.41
N ASP A 251 -4.75 -47.62 -2.46
CA ASP A 251 -3.54 -48.47 -2.56
C ASP A 251 -2.30 -47.82 -1.92
N GLY A 252 -2.44 -46.72 -1.25
CA GLY A 252 -1.37 -45.98 -0.54
C GLY A 252 -0.55 -45.05 -1.44
N ARG A 253 -0.75 -45.02 -2.75
CA ARG A 253 -0.04 -44.07 -3.62
C ARG A 253 -0.51 -42.64 -3.38
N ALA A 254 0.42 -41.72 -3.27
CA ALA A 254 0.14 -40.27 -3.15
C ALA A 254 0.38 -39.57 -4.49
N LEU A 255 -0.62 -38.85 -4.98
CA LEU A 255 -0.54 -38.02 -6.19
C LEU A 255 -0.49 -36.56 -5.82
N GLN A 256 0.50 -35.82 -6.32
CA GLN A 256 0.65 -34.40 -6.07
C GLN A 256 -0.36 -33.57 -6.87
N LEU A 257 -1.05 -32.65 -6.21
CA LEU A 257 -1.90 -31.67 -6.87
C LEU A 257 -1.01 -30.63 -7.57
N LYS A 258 -1.33 -30.34 -8.84
CA LYS A 258 -0.58 -29.39 -9.67
C LYS A 258 -1.35 -28.08 -9.94
N GLY A 259 -2.61 -28.03 -9.57
CA GLY A 259 -3.45 -26.86 -9.75
C GLY A 259 -4.75 -26.94 -8.95
N MET A 260 -5.35 -25.78 -8.73
CA MET A 260 -6.68 -25.65 -8.13
C MET A 260 -7.48 -24.61 -8.88
N ASN A 261 -8.76 -24.94 -9.19
CA ASN A 261 -9.71 -24.01 -9.78
C ASN A 261 -9.16 -23.24 -11.00
N ARG A 262 -8.46 -23.94 -11.87
CA ARG A 262 -7.93 -23.45 -13.14
C ARG A 262 -8.10 -24.47 -14.26
N ALA A 263 -7.91 -24.06 -15.50
CA ALA A 263 -7.95 -24.97 -16.63
C ALA A 263 -6.94 -26.12 -16.45
N ARG A 264 -7.38 -27.36 -16.74
CA ARG A 264 -6.53 -28.53 -16.74
C ARG A 264 -5.69 -28.57 -18.02
N ILE A 265 -4.38 -28.74 -17.87
CA ILE A 265 -3.42 -28.87 -18.97
C ILE A 265 -2.90 -30.31 -19.09
N ALA A 266 -1.97 -30.58 -20.03
CA ALA A 266 -1.39 -31.89 -20.23
C ALA A 266 -0.66 -32.40 -18.98
N ASN A 267 -0.83 -33.69 -18.66
CA ASN A 267 -0.24 -34.37 -17.48
C ASN A 267 -0.51 -33.68 -16.15
N ASP A 268 -1.68 -33.06 -16.04
CA ASP A 268 -2.09 -32.30 -14.88
C ASP A 268 -2.92 -33.14 -13.89
N LEU A 269 -2.95 -32.73 -12.62
CA LEU A 269 -3.92 -33.14 -11.63
C LEU A 269 -4.44 -31.88 -10.94
N VAL A 270 -5.65 -31.47 -11.31
CA VAL A 270 -6.28 -30.25 -10.81
C VAL A 270 -7.40 -30.62 -9.84
N LEU A 271 -7.45 -29.92 -8.72
CA LEU A 271 -8.54 -29.96 -7.77
C LEU A 271 -9.53 -28.84 -8.09
N PHE A 272 -10.80 -29.19 -8.30
CA PHE A 272 -11.88 -28.23 -8.49
C PHE A 272 -12.85 -28.27 -7.32
N ASN A 273 -13.42 -27.14 -6.99
CA ASN A 273 -14.55 -26.99 -6.05
C ASN A 273 -15.56 -25.94 -6.54
N SER A 274 -16.63 -25.73 -5.80
CA SER A 274 -17.75 -24.85 -6.19
C SER A 274 -17.38 -23.35 -6.31
N TYR A 275 -16.18 -22.95 -5.90
CA TYR A 275 -15.67 -21.59 -6.13
C TYR A 275 -15.26 -21.34 -7.58
N TYR A 276 -14.92 -22.40 -8.34
CA TYR A 276 -14.46 -22.26 -9.71
C TYR A 276 -15.62 -21.89 -10.66
N ALA A 277 -16.62 -22.75 -10.75
CA ALA A 277 -17.74 -22.63 -11.68
C ALA A 277 -18.86 -23.62 -11.28
N THR A 278 -19.91 -23.71 -12.08
CA THR A 278 -20.96 -24.76 -11.94
C THR A 278 -20.46 -26.14 -12.39
N SER A 279 -19.35 -26.22 -13.14
CA SER A 279 -18.71 -27.46 -13.59
C SER A 279 -17.20 -27.25 -13.77
N THR A 280 -16.44 -28.35 -13.92
CA THR A 280 -14.99 -28.33 -14.15
C THR A 280 -14.57 -27.67 -15.46
N LYS A 281 -15.50 -27.54 -16.41
CA LYS A 281 -15.26 -27.03 -17.79
C LYS A 281 -14.14 -27.78 -18.53
N THR A 282 -13.86 -29.00 -18.14
CA THR A 282 -12.85 -29.87 -18.80
C THR A 282 -13.42 -30.60 -19.99
N ASN A 283 -12.53 -31.11 -20.81
CA ASN A 283 -12.87 -31.98 -21.95
C ASN A 283 -12.79 -33.47 -21.56
N GLN A 284 -13.13 -34.34 -22.53
CA GLN A 284 -13.14 -35.79 -22.39
C GLN A 284 -11.73 -36.46 -22.33
N TYR A 285 -10.66 -35.69 -22.55
CA TYR A 285 -9.29 -36.22 -22.54
C TYR A 285 -8.72 -36.27 -21.12
N GLY A 286 -9.38 -37.05 -20.23
CA GLY A 286 -8.95 -37.20 -18.85
C GLY A 286 -9.92 -38.03 -18.04
N ARG A 287 -9.66 -38.08 -16.72
CA ARG A 287 -10.53 -38.76 -15.77
C ARG A 287 -10.85 -37.81 -14.63
N GLU A 288 -12.13 -37.77 -14.27
CA GLU A 288 -12.63 -36.97 -13.16
C GLU A 288 -13.21 -37.84 -12.05
N VAL A 289 -12.93 -37.48 -10.82
CA VAL A 289 -13.37 -38.19 -9.62
C VAL A 289 -13.93 -37.16 -8.64
N LYS A 290 -15.24 -37.25 -8.38
CA LYS A 290 -15.90 -36.40 -7.38
C LYS A 290 -15.79 -37.04 -6.00
N ILE A 291 -15.38 -36.26 -5.04
CA ILE A 291 -15.14 -36.69 -3.66
C ILE A 291 -16.02 -35.85 -2.74
N LYS A 292 -16.69 -36.53 -1.79
CA LYS A 292 -17.45 -35.92 -0.71
C LYS A 292 -17.05 -36.61 0.60
N ASN A 293 -16.64 -35.86 1.61
CA ASN A 293 -16.22 -36.40 2.91
C ASN A 293 -15.18 -37.53 2.81
N GLY A 294 -14.17 -37.37 1.92
CA GLY A 294 -13.10 -38.34 1.69
C GLY A 294 -13.52 -39.58 0.91
N ARG A 295 -14.78 -39.68 0.42
CA ARG A 295 -15.24 -40.83 -0.36
C ARG A 295 -15.56 -40.43 -1.81
N VAL A 296 -15.25 -41.32 -2.74
CA VAL A 296 -15.59 -41.19 -4.13
C VAL A 296 -17.10 -41.36 -4.33
N VAL A 297 -17.77 -40.33 -4.86
CA VAL A 297 -19.22 -40.31 -5.10
C VAL A 297 -19.58 -40.28 -6.57
N ALA A 298 -18.66 -39.99 -7.47
CA ALA A 298 -18.83 -40.10 -8.92
C ALA A 298 -17.48 -40.23 -9.62
N VAL A 299 -17.47 -40.90 -10.76
CA VAL A 299 -16.33 -40.99 -11.69
C VAL A 299 -16.81 -40.75 -13.11
N SER A 300 -15.99 -40.10 -13.94
CA SER A 300 -16.32 -39.78 -15.32
C SER A 300 -15.08 -39.69 -16.22
N THR A 301 -15.21 -40.05 -17.48
CA THR A 301 -14.25 -39.76 -18.55
C THR A 301 -14.79 -38.74 -19.55
N ALA A 302 -16.04 -38.30 -19.40
CA ALA A 302 -16.64 -37.33 -20.30
C ALA A 302 -16.14 -35.89 -20.10
N GLY A 303 -15.52 -35.64 -18.95
CA GLY A 303 -15.17 -34.28 -18.52
C GLY A 303 -16.38 -33.48 -18.06
N ASN A 304 -16.21 -32.19 -17.82
CA ASN A 304 -17.24 -31.21 -17.46
C ASN A 304 -18.14 -31.62 -16.27
N MET A 305 -17.54 -32.26 -15.26
CA MET A 305 -18.27 -32.75 -14.09
C MET A 305 -18.88 -31.59 -13.28
N PRO A 306 -20.14 -31.66 -12.84
CA PRO A 306 -20.79 -30.64 -12.04
C PRO A 306 -20.06 -30.43 -10.70
N LEU A 307 -19.90 -29.16 -10.27
CA LEU A 307 -19.32 -28.77 -9.01
C LEU A 307 -20.42 -28.34 -8.02
N GLU A 308 -20.37 -28.91 -6.84
CA GLU A 308 -21.38 -28.72 -5.79
C GLU A 308 -20.71 -28.31 -4.47
N PRO A 309 -21.35 -27.48 -3.64
CA PRO A 309 -20.87 -27.19 -2.30
C PRO A 309 -20.60 -28.47 -1.48
N GLY A 310 -19.47 -28.48 -0.77
CA GLY A 310 -19.05 -29.62 0.06
C GLY A 310 -18.47 -30.81 -0.72
N CYS A 311 -18.36 -30.70 -2.06
CA CYS A 311 -17.67 -31.67 -2.90
C CYS A 311 -16.42 -31.04 -3.52
N VAL A 312 -15.44 -31.90 -3.83
CA VAL A 312 -14.30 -31.56 -4.69
C VAL A 312 -14.22 -32.53 -5.87
N VAL A 313 -13.66 -32.11 -6.97
CA VAL A 313 -13.41 -32.96 -8.13
C VAL A 313 -11.93 -32.97 -8.44
N LEU A 314 -11.32 -34.16 -8.42
CA LEU A 314 -10.00 -34.38 -8.98
C LEU A 314 -10.14 -34.60 -10.49
N SER A 315 -9.42 -33.82 -11.28
CA SER A 315 -9.40 -33.93 -12.72
C SER A 315 -7.98 -34.20 -13.21
N GLY A 316 -7.71 -35.43 -13.60
CA GLY A 316 -6.43 -35.91 -14.10
C GLY A 316 -6.36 -35.95 -15.63
N HIS A 317 -5.19 -35.61 -16.22
CA HIS A 317 -4.86 -35.80 -17.61
C HIS A 317 -3.60 -36.67 -17.74
N GLY A 318 -3.46 -37.43 -18.83
CA GLY A 318 -2.28 -38.27 -19.11
C GLY A 318 -2.00 -39.26 -17.98
N THR A 319 -0.79 -39.28 -17.45
CA THR A 319 -0.38 -40.18 -16.35
C THR A 319 -1.25 -40.05 -15.11
N ASN A 320 -1.74 -38.86 -14.80
CA ASN A 320 -2.65 -38.66 -13.69
C ASN A 320 -4.07 -39.21 -13.97
N ALA A 321 -4.56 -39.18 -15.20
CA ALA A 321 -5.81 -39.85 -15.56
C ALA A 321 -5.68 -41.38 -15.39
N ALA A 322 -4.56 -41.96 -15.81
CA ALA A 322 -4.25 -43.36 -15.58
C ALA A 322 -4.18 -43.73 -14.10
N ALA A 323 -3.54 -42.89 -13.30
CA ALA A 323 -3.45 -43.11 -11.85
C ALA A 323 -4.83 -43.10 -11.16
N LEU A 324 -5.77 -42.27 -11.63
CA LEU A 324 -7.14 -42.20 -11.11
C LEU A 324 -8.06 -43.32 -11.67
N SER A 325 -7.61 -44.11 -12.65
CA SER A 325 -8.49 -45.10 -13.36
C SER A 325 -8.99 -46.23 -12.47
N GLY A 326 -8.21 -46.56 -11.42
CA GLY A 326 -8.56 -47.60 -10.44
C GLY A 326 -9.68 -47.24 -9.48
N LEU A 327 -9.96 -45.95 -9.29
CA LEU A 327 -10.96 -45.48 -8.33
C LEU A 327 -12.39 -45.86 -8.70
N ARG A 328 -13.15 -46.32 -7.72
CA ARG A 328 -14.56 -46.76 -7.80
C ARG A 328 -15.41 -45.98 -6.80
N LEU A 329 -16.72 -46.00 -6.98
CA LEU A 329 -17.69 -45.45 -6.02
C LEU A 329 -17.48 -46.08 -4.64
N GLY A 330 -17.48 -45.26 -3.59
CA GLY A 330 -17.28 -45.65 -2.19
C GLY A 330 -15.83 -45.69 -1.74
N ASP A 331 -14.85 -45.71 -2.64
CA ASP A 331 -13.44 -45.71 -2.30
C ASP A 331 -13.09 -44.52 -1.39
N HIS A 332 -12.21 -44.78 -0.42
CA HIS A 332 -11.74 -43.74 0.49
C HIS A 332 -10.44 -43.16 -0.05
N VAL A 333 -10.38 -41.83 -0.12
CA VAL A 333 -9.17 -41.08 -0.49
C VAL A 333 -8.90 -40.01 0.57
N ILE A 334 -7.63 -39.73 0.81
CA ILE A 334 -7.19 -38.72 1.79
C ILE A 334 -6.64 -37.52 1.02
N LEU A 335 -7.30 -36.37 1.14
CA LEU A 335 -6.84 -35.10 0.60
C LEU A 335 -6.05 -34.38 1.69
N THR A 336 -4.76 -34.14 1.46
CA THR A 336 -3.90 -33.37 2.35
C THR A 336 -3.52 -32.06 1.69
N GLN A 337 -3.70 -30.96 2.38
CA GLN A 337 -3.39 -29.61 1.89
C GLN A 337 -2.74 -28.78 3.01
N SER A 338 -1.70 -28.04 2.70
CA SER A 338 -1.03 -27.13 3.63
C SER A 338 -0.54 -25.89 2.90
N LEU A 339 -0.46 -24.77 3.60
CA LEU A 339 0.14 -23.51 3.17
C LEU A 339 1.55 -23.30 3.76
N GLY A 340 2.14 -24.34 4.34
CA GLY A 340 3.48 -24.29 4.92
C GLY A 340 3.58 -23.49 6.24
N SER A 341 2.45 -23.04 6.78
CA SER A 341 2.35 -22.26 8.01
C SER A 341 1.14 -22.69 8.81
N SER A 342 1.33 -23.07 10.07
CA SER A 342 0.22 -23.47 10.96
C SER A 342 -0.83 -22.34 11.12
N ILE A 343 -0.40 -21.09 11.09
CA ILE A 343 -1.30 -19.93 11.13
C ILE A 343 -2.17 -19.88 9.86
N ALA A 344 -1.55 -20.01 8.67
CA ALA A 344 -2.26 -19.98 7.41
C ALA A 344 -3.13 -21.24 7.21
N ASP A 345 -2.67 -22.40 7.68
CA ASP A 345 -3.45 -23.65 7.62
C ASP A 345 -4.74 -23.58 8.45
N ALA A 346 -4.65 -23.03 9.67
CA ALA A 346 -5.80 -22.84 10.55
C ALA A 346 -6.69 -21.63 10.18
N ALA A 347 -6.24 -20.77 9.28
CA ALA A 347 -6.97 -19.53 8.93
C ALA A 347 -8.25 -19.79 8.15
N THR A 348 -9.25 -18.94 8.40
CA THR A 348 -10.49 -18.88 7.61
C THR A 348 -10.36 -18.04 6.36
N THR A 349 -9.48 -17.02 6.38
CA THR A 349 -9.17 -16.16 5.25
C THR A 349 -7.67 -16.12 5.03
N VAL A 350 -7.25 -16.36 3.81
CA VAL A 350 -5.87 -16.16 3.33
C VAL A 350 -5.94 -15.50 1.97
N VAL A 351 -5.18 -14.44 1.78
CA VAL A 351 -4.98 -13.82 0.46
C VAL A 351 -3.52 -13.45 0.34
N SER A 352 -2.76 -14.25 -0.40
CA SER A 352 -1.37 -13.95 -0.66
C SER A 352 -1.22 -13.02 -1.87
N GLY A 353 -0.16 -12.22 -1.85
CA GLY A 353 0.20 -11.29 -2.93
C GLY A 353 1.71 -11.19 -3.02
N GLY A 354 2.28 -10.31 -2.21
CA GLY A 354 3.71 -10.07 -2.12
C GLY A 354 4.21 -8.93 -3.02
N PRO A 355 5.43 -8.46 -2.76
CA PRO A 355 6.25 -8.91 -1.64
C PRO A 355 5.78 -8.32 -0.30
N LEU A 356 6.30 -8.89 0.80
CA LEU A 356 6.29 -8.23 2.10
C LEU A 356 6.94 -6.85 1.96
N LEU A 357 6.40 -5.87 2.67
CA LEU A 357 6.89 -4.49 2.65
C LEU A 357 7.44 -4.04 4.00
N VAL A 358 6.71 -4.39 5.06
CA VAL A 358 7.02 -3.99 6.44
C VAL A 358 6.91 -5.18 7.35
N GLU A 359 7.90 -5.36 8.22
CA GLU A 359 7.91 -6.36 9.28
C GLU A 359 8.40 -5.71 10.58
N ASN A 360 7.70 -5.93 11.68
CA ASN A 360 8.02 -5.35 13.00
C ASN A 360 8.24 -3.84 12.97
N GLY A 361 7.44 -3.09 12.19
CA GLY A 361 7.52 -1.65 12.05
C GLY A 361 8.72 -1.13 11.24
N ARG A 362 9.44 -2.03 10.57
CA ARG A 362 10.62 -1.69 9.76
C ARG A 362 10.41 -2.10 8.31
N VAL A 363 11.00 -1.32 7.41
CA VAL A 363 11.03 -1.65 5.98
C VAL A 363 11.75 -2.98 5.77
N ASN A 364 11.06 -3.95 5.16
CA ASN A 364 11.60 -5.26 4.79
C ASN A 364 10.97 -5.73 3.48
N VAL A 365 11.49 -5.26 2.35
CA VAL A 365 10.94 -5.57 1.02
C VAL A 365 11.56 -6.84 0.47
N ARG A 366 10.80 -7.95 0.48
CA ARG A 366 11.27 -9.32 0.18
C ARG A 366 11.09 -9.73 -1.28
N THR A 367 11.51 -8.88 -2.22
CA THR A 367 11.32 -9.17 -3.66
C THR A 367 12.06 -10.39 -4.18
N ALA A 368 13.27 -10.64 -3.69
CA ALA A 368 14.09 -11.76 -4.13
C ALA A 368 13.60 -13.08 -3.53
N GLU A 369 13.35 -13.10 -2.22
CA GLU A 369 12.87 -14.28 -1.47
C GLU A 369 11.51 -14.74 -1.98
N GLU A 370 10.66 -13.80 -2.36
CA GLU A 370 9.33 -14.08 -2.89
C GLU A 370 9.32 -14.20 -4.43
N GLN A 371 10.47 -14.28 -5.08
CA GLN A 371 10.64 -14.47 -6.52
C GLN A 371 9.77 -13.52 -7.36
N MET A 372 9.76 -12.23 -6.96
CA MET A 372 8.94 -11.24 -7.67
C MET A 372 9.54 -10.92 -9.04
N ALA A 373 8.68 -10.90 -10.06
CA ALA A 373 9.10 -10.55 -11.41
C ALA A 373 9.72 -9.13 -11.47
N PRO A 374 10.72 -8.91 -12.35
CA PRO A 374 11.47 -7.63 -12.40
C PRO A 374 10.58 -6.39 -12.64
N ASP A 375 9.50 -6.51 -13.39
CA ASP A 375 8.54 -5.43 -13.65
C ASP A 375 7.75 -5.02 -12.39
N ILE A 376 7.52 -5.96 -11.46
CA ILE A 376 6.91 -5.70 -10.15
C ILE A 376 7.96 -5.15 -9.18
N ALA A 377 9.14 -5.81 -9.12
CA ALA A 377 10.19 -5.53 -8.16
C ALA A 377 10.86 -4.16 -8.39
N ARG A 378 10.97 -3.74 -9.65
CA ARG A 378 11.71 -2.55 -10.06
C ARG A 378 10.79 -1.45 -10.54
N GLY A 379 11.23 -0.22 -10.32
CA GLY A 379 10.56 0.95 -10.86
C GLY A 379 9.35 1.42 -10.05
N ARG A 380 8.79 2.48 -10.57
CA ARG A 380 7.68 3.24 -9.99
C ARG A 380 6.38 2.89 -10.73
N ALA A 381 5.33 2.59 -9.97
CA ALA A 381 4.04 2.20 -10.54
C ALA A 381 2.90 2.63 -9.61
N PRO A 382 1.63 2.63 -10.10
CA PRO A 382 0.48 2.54 -9.22
C PRO A 382 0.62 1.32 -8.31
N ARG A 383 0.18 1.43 -7.06
CA ARG A 383 0.33 0.35 -6.06
C ARG A 383 -0.97 0.11 -5.33
N THR A 384 -1.17 -1.15 -4.96
CA THR A 384 -2.22 -1.60 -4.04
C THR A 384 -1.56 -2.41 -2.95
N ALA A 385 -1.87 -2.10 -1.69
CA ALA A 385 -1.28 -2.80 -0.55
C ALA A 385 -2.17 -2.70 0.68
N ILE A 386 -1.93 -3.58 1.64
CA ILE A 386 -2.54 -3.50 2.97
C ILE A 386 -1.47 -3.50 4.05
N GLY A 387 -1.82 -2.96 5.22
CA GLY A 387 -0.97 -2.99 6.41
C GLY A 387 -1.79 -3.11 7.68
N LEU A 388 -1.13 -3.49 8.76
CA LEU A 388 -1.72 -3.59 10.09
C LEU A 388 -0.93 -2.70 11.06
N LYS A 389 -1.64 -1.95 11.89
CA LYS A 389 -1.06 -1.21 13.02
C LYS A 389 -0.97 -2.08 14.29
N PRO A 390 -0.21 -1.64 15.31
CA PRO A 390 -0.10 -2.39 16.58
C PRO A 390 -1.42 -2.61 17.30
N ASP A 391 -2.36 -1.66 17.15
CA ASP A 391 -3.69 -1.71 17.74
C ASP A 391 -4.68 -2.58 16.96
N GLY A 392 -4.22 -3.23 15.87
CA GLY A 392 -5.05 -4.04 14.97
C GLY A 392 -5.80 -3.24 13.90
N THR A 393 -5.61 -1.92 13.80
CA THR A 393 -6.18 -1.13 12.69
C THR A 393 -5.67 -1.63 11.36
N LEU A 394 -6.59 -2.00 10.47
CA LEU A 394 -6.28 -2.39 9.09
C LEU A 394 -6.20 -1.16 8.19
N LEU A 395 -5.18 -1.11 7.36
CA LEU A 395 -4.94 -0.08 6.35
C LEU A 395 -5.05 -0.71 4.96
N MET A 396 -5.98 -0.22 4.13
CA MET A 396 -6.09 -0.58 2.71
C MET A 396 -5.67 0.63 1.89
N LEU A 397 -4.60 0.53 1.13
CA LEU A 397 -3.98 1.65 0.42
C LEU A 397 -3.93 1.38 -1.09
N VAL A 398 -4.38 2.36 -1.87
CA VAL A 398 -4.12 2.45 -3.31
C VAL A 398 -3.39 3.76 -3.60
N VAL A 399 -2.37 3.70 -4.43
CA VAL A 399 -1.61 4.86 -4.90
C VAL A 399 -1.71 4.93 -6.41
N ASP A 400 -2.17 6.06 -6.94
CA ASP A 400 -2.14 6.33 -8.38
C ASP A 400 -0.70 6.46 -8.89
N GLY A 401 -0.52 6.31 -10.19
CA GLY A 401 0.79 6.47 -10.81
C GLY A 401 0.73 6.65 -12.31
N ARG A 402 1.92 6.71 -12.95
CA ARG A 402 2.10 6.85 -14.41
C ARG A 402 1.43 8.11 -14.98
N SER A 403 1.29 9.17 -14.18
CA SER A 403 0.69 10.43 -14.59
C SER A 403 1.46 11.64 -14.02
N SER A 404 1.20 12.83 -14.58
CA SER A 404 1.74 14.09 -14.05
C SER A 404 1.18 14.43 -12.66
N ALA A 405 -0.02 13.96 -12.32
CA ALA A 405 -0.66 14.19 -11.03
C ALA A 405 -0.13 13.23 -9.94
N SER A 406 0.29 12.02 -10.32
CA SER A 406 0.86 11.04 -9.41
C SER A 406 1.91 10.19 -10.12
N ALA A 407 3.13 10.22 -9.59
CA ALA A 407 4.24 9.44 -10.13
C ALA A 407 4.15 7.94 -9.81
N GLY A 408 3.31 7.56 -8.82
CA GLY A 408 3.32 6.23 -8.21
C GLY A 408 4.48 6.05 -7.24
N MET A 409 4.65 4.85 -6.72
CA MET A 409 5.68 4.52 -5.73
C MET A 409 6.52 3.32 -6.17
N THR A 410 7.81 3.32 -5.82
CA THR A 410 8.60 2.10 -5.74
C THR A 410 8.13 1.27 -4.53
N LEU A 411 8.46 -0.03 -4.48
CA LEU A 411 8.11 -0.85 -3.32
C LEU A 411 8.78 -0.35 -2.03
N ALA A 412 10.01 0.16 -2.12
CA ALA A 412 10.70 0.74 -0.96
C ALA A 412 10.01 2.01 -0.44
N GLU A 413 9.56 2.89 -1.33
CA GLU A 413 8.79 4.08 -0.94
C GLU A 413 7.41 3.71 -0.37
N LEU A 414 6.76 2.71 -0.92
CA LEU A 414 5.49 2.20 -0.40
C LEU A 414 5.66 1.63 1.01
N ALA A 415 6.74 0.87 1.25
CA ALA A 415 7.09 0.35 2.58
C ALA A 415 7.36 1.48 3.58
N GLN A 416 8.15 2.49 3.20
CA GLN A 416 8.40 3.68 4.02
C GLN A 416 7.09 4.45 4.32
N TYR A 417 6.19 4.50 3.34
CA TYR A 417 4.90 5.15 3.50
C TYR A 417 4.02 4.41 4.52
N PHE A 418 3.99 3.07 4.51
CA PHE A 418 3.31 2.29 5.54
C PHE A 418 3.90 2.46 6.93
N VAL A 419 5.23 2.53 7.06
CA VAL A 419 5.89 2.84 8.34
C VAL A 419 5.48 4.24 8.82
N LYS A 420 5.44 5.24 7.94
CA LYS A 420 4.95 6.60 8.24
C LYS A 420 3.47 6.61 8.69
N LEU A 421 2.64 5.71 8.16
CA LEU A 421 1.24 5.52 8.58
C LEU A 421 1.11 4.78 9.91
N GLY A 422 2.20 4.28 10.48
CA GLY A 422 2.23 3.55 11.75
C GLY A 422 1.99 2.05 11.61
N ALA A 423 2.12 1.46 10.42
CA ALA A 423 2.00 0.03 10.22
C ALA A 423 3.19 -0.73 10.82
N VAL A 424 2.91 -1.85 11.50
CA VAL A 424 3.94 -2.80 11.98
C VAL A 424 4.17 -3.94 11.00
N SER A 425 3.20 -4.20 10.13
CA SER A 425 3.34 -5.14 9.02
C SER A 425 2.59 -4.64 7.80
N ALA A 426 3.10 -4.91 6.59
CA ALA A 426 2.44 -4.55 5.34
C ALA A 426 2.84 -5.50 4.20
N VAL A 427 1.93 -5.76 3.27
CA VAL A 427 2.11 -6.59 2.08
C VAL A 427 1.55 -5.89 0.85
N ASN A 428 2.29 -6.02 -0.27
CA ASN A 428 1.88 -5.52 -1.57
C ASN A 428 0.96 -6.52 -2.28
N TYR A 429 0.07 -6.00 -3.11
CA TYR A 429 -0.78 -6.75 -4.04
C TYR A 429 -0.51 -6.33 -5.49
N ASP A 430 -1.30 -6.87 -6.44
CA ASP A 430 -1.16 -6.50 -7.84
C ASP A 430 -1.33 -4.99 -8.04
N GLY A 431 -0.43 -4.44 -8.81
CA GLY A 431 -0.27 -3.00 -9.03
C GLY A 431 -0.54 -2.56 -10.46
N GLY A 432 0.06 -1.44 -10.83
CA GLY A 432 -0.03 -0.93 -12.20
C GLY A 432 -1.47 -0.61 -12.60
N GLY A 433 -1.90 -1.10 -13.76
CA GLY A 433 -3.26 -0.88 -14.26
C GLY A 433 -4.35 -1.58 -13.47
N SER A 434 -3.98 -2.57 -12.63
CA SER A 434 -4.93 -3.26 -11.74
C SER A 434 -5.25 -2.48 -10.47
N SER A 435 -4.43 -1.46 -10.11
CA SER A 435 -4.62 -0.69 -8.87
C SER A 435 -5.96 0.03 -8.88
N GLU A 436 -6.86 -0.40 -8.00
CA GLU A 436 -8.21 0.13 -7.91
C GLU A 436 -8.72 0.13 -6.47
N MET A 437 -9.36 1.24 -6.09
CA MET A 437 -10.13 1.35 -4.85
C MET A 437 -11.58 1.71 -5.17
N VAL A 438 -12.47 0.92 -4.63
CA VAL A 438 -13.93 1.09 -4.75
C VAL A 438 -14.50 1.47 -3.39
N ILE A 439 -15.30 2.53 -3.32
CA ILE A 439 -16.05 2.96 -2.14
C ILE A 439 -17.53 3.02 -2.51
N ASN A 440 -18.36 2.28 -1.77
CA ASN A 440 -19.81 2.21 -2.02
C ASN A 440 -20.13 1.97 -3.51
N GLY A 441 -19.45 1.01 -4.12
CA GLY A 441 -19.63 0.60 -5.52
C GLY A 441 -19.06 1.57 -6.57
N LYS A 442 -18.33 2.62 -6.18
CA LYS A 442 -17.73 3.59 -7.11
C LYS A 442 -16.22 3.57 -7.03
N ILE A 443 -15.54 3.56 -8.17
CA ILE A 443 -14.09 3.72 -8.25
C ILE A 443 -13.74 5.13 -7.81
N VAL A 444 -12.85 5.26 -6.84
CA VAL A 444 -12.45 6.58 -6.29
C VAL A 444 -11.05 7.00 -6.71
N ASN A 445 -10.20 6.07 -7.13
CA ASN A 445 -8.88 6.37 -7.67
C ASN A 445 -8.92 6.55 -9.20
N LYS A 446 -7.78 6.90 -9.80
CA LYS A 446 -7.64 7.06 -11.25
C LYS A 446 -6.81 5.91 -11.85
N PRO A 447 -7.46 4.86 -12.38
CA PRO A 447 -6.74 3.74 -12.98
C PRO A 447 -5.80 4.18 -14.09
N SER A 448 -4.56 3.70 -14.09
CA SER A 448 -3.51 4.15 -15.03
C SER A 448 -3.75 3.72 -16.48
N ASP A 449 -4.65 2.76 -16.72
CA ASP A 449 -5.07 2.34 -18.06
C ASP A 449 -6.13 3.26 -18.68
N GLY A 450 -6.52 4.34 -17.97
CA GLY A 450 -7.59 5.25 -18.39
C GLY A 450 -9.00 4.70 -18.21
N ARG A 451 -9.13 3.44 -17.78
CA ARG A 451 -10.38 2.73 -17.49
C ARG A 451 -10.12 1.64 -16.44
N GLU A 452 -11.19 1.13 -15.84
CA GLU A 452 -11.12 -0.06 -14.99
C GLU A 452 -10.51 -1.24 -15.75
N ARG A 453 -9.49 -1.87 -15.16
CA ARG A 453 -8.97 -3.15 -15.66
C ARG A 453 -9.78 -4.29 -15.07
N ARG A 454 -10.23 -5.21 -15.91
CA ARG A 454 -10.84 -6.45 -15.43
C ARG A 454 -9.79 -7.28 -14.69
N VAL A 455 -10.05 -7.56 -13.41
CA VAL A 455 -9.19 -8.34 -12.52
C VAL A 455 -9.88 -9.64 -12.09
N SER A 456 -9.13 -10.55 -11.47
CA SER A 456 -9.69 -11.85 -11.06
C SER A 456 -10.25 -11.80 -9.64
N ILE A 457 -9.60 -11.09 -8.74
CA ILE A 457 -9.88 -11.14 -7.31
C ILE A 457 -9.75 -9.75 -6.68
N GLY A 458 -10.64 -9.46 -5.75
CA GLY A 458 -10.58 -8.32 -4.85
C GLY A 458 -10.58 -8.71 -3.38
N LEU A 459 -10.19 -7.77 -2.55
CA LEU A 459 -10.40 -7.76 -1.10
C LEU A 459 -11.47 -6.73 -0.77
N GLY A 460 -12.53 -7.14 -0.09
CA GLY A 460 -13.67 -6.31 0.26
C GLY A 460 -14.01 -6.32 1.73
N LEU A 461 -14.56 -5.20 2.22
CA LEU A 461 -15.08 -5.05 3.57
C LEU A 461 -16.53 -5.51 3.60
N PHE A 462 -16.77 -6.69 4.14
CA PHE A 462 -18.08 -7.29 4.35
C PHE A 462 -18.60 -6.96 5.75
N ILE A 463 -19.92 -6.81 5.90
CA ILE A 463 -20.57 -6.72 7.22
C ILE A 463 -20.46 -8.08 7.91
N LYS A 464 -20.03 -8.08 9.20
CA LYS A 464 -19.95 -9.28 10.05
C LYS A 464 -21.33 -9.74 10.48
#